data_fa2ae9af700e1b5ddb8ec3da25a46c16
#
_entry.id   fa2ae9af700e1b5ddb8ec3da25a46c16
#
_cell.length_a   1.000
_cell.length_b   1.000
_cell.length_c   1.000
_cell.angle_alpha   90.00
_cell.angle_beta   90.00
_cell.angle_gamma   90.00
#
_symmetry.space_group_name_H-M   'P 1'
#
loop_
_entity.id
_entity.type
_entity.pdbx_description
1 polymer ?
#
loop_
_entity_poly.entity_id
_entity_poly.type
_entity_poly.pdbx_seq_one_letter_code
_entity_poly.pdbx_strand_id
1 'polypeptide(L)'
;QVDGIGPNGEILMEYSIYDALRAGFDKVVFIIKPEMREMMDELVGYLKEKKTAKGQPVQVAYVYQDYTSVPDFYHIPEGRTKPFGTVHALLCAESAVDGPFCVINADDYYGVDAYRTIYEELVKLPAEGKGTMVGYLLKNTASLHGTVSRGVCKVKDGKLDTIQEALKVQLYPDGHLTD
;
A
#
# COMPACT_ATOMS: atom_id res chain seq x y z
N GLN A 1 4.10 -11.76 8.63
CA GLN A 1 4.82 -10.96 7.61
C GLN A 1 5.90 -10.09 8.24
N VAL A 2 6.37 -10.50 9.38
CA VAL A 2 7.50 -9.91 10.13
C VAL A 2 8.74 -10.78 10.06
N ASP A 3 8.72 -11.81 9.22
CA ASP A 3 9.90 -12.65 9.00
C ASP A 3 10.93 -11.87 8.16
N GLY A 4 12.17 -11.89 8.61
CA GLY A 4 13.27 -11.27 7.90
C GLY A 4 13.55 -12.00 6.58
N ILE A 5 13.55 -11.27 5.48
CA ILE A 5 13.87 -11.79 4.14
C ILE A 5 15.20 -11.24 3.61
N GLY A 6 15.65 -10.13 4.15
CA GLY A 6 16.90 -9.50 3.78
C GLY A 6 18.13 -10.15 4.47
N PRO A 7 19.34 -9.85 3.97
CA PRO A 7 20.59 -10.44 4.47
C PRO A 7 20.91 -10.07 5.93
N ASN A 8 20.34 -8.99 6.45
CA ASN A 8 20.51 -8.56 7.84
C ASN A 8 19.22 -8.70 8.66
N GLY A 9 18.21 -9.41 8.13
CA GLY A 9 16.93 -9.62 8.78
C GLY A 9 15.87 -8.58 8.45
N GLU A 10 16.10 -7.75 7.42
CA GLU A 10 15.10 -6.77 6.99
C GLU A 10 13.81 -7.46 6.55
N ILE A 11 12.66 -6.91 6.92
CA ILE A 11 11.35 -7.39 6.50
C ILE A 11 10.91 -6.74 5.19
N LEU A 12 9.96 -7.35 4.48
CA LEU A 12 9.52 -6.90 3.15
C LEU A 12 9.09 -5.43 3.12
N MET A 13 8.34 -5.01 4.13
CA MET A 13 7.85 -3.65 4.26
C MET A 13 8.96 -2.59 4.35
N GLU A 14 10.12 -2.94 4.92
CA GLU A 14 11.26 -2.01 5.03
C GLU A 14 11.85 -1.65 3.67
N TYR A 15 11.89 -2.58 2.72
CA TYR A 15 12.29 -2.30 1.33
C TYR A 15 11.33 -1.31 0.67
N SER A 16 10.04 -1.51 0.85
CA SER A 16 9.00 -0.59 0.33
C SER A 16 9.14 0.81 0.93
N ILE A 17 9.36 0.93 2.23
CA ILE A 17 9.56 2.21 2.92
C ILE A 17 10.86 2.89 2.45
N TYR A 18 11.94 2.13 2.34
CA TYR A 18 13.22 2.64 1.86
C TYR A 18 13.10 3.25 0.45
N ASP A 19 12.46 2.53 -0.47
CA ASP A 19 12.27 2.99 -1.84
C ASP A 19 11.33 4.20 -1.92
N ALA A 20 10.27 4.24 -1.12
CA ALA A 20 9.38 5.39 -1.00
C ALA A 20 10.13 6.65 -0.51
N LEU A 21 10.93 6.53 0.55
CA LEU A 21 11.72 7.64 1.07
C LEU A 21 12.76 8.14 0.05
N ARG A 22 13.37 7.26 -0.72
CA ARG A 22 14.28 7.62 -1.82
C ARG A 22 13.56 8.31 -2.97
N ALA A 23 12.32 7.95 -3.25
CA ALA A 23 11.51 8.60 -4.27
C ALA A 23 11.10 10.04 -3.89
N GLY A 24 11.12 10.38 -2.60
CA GLY A 24 10.84 11.73 -2.11
C GLY A 24 9.70 11.83 -1.09
N PHE A 25 9.06 10.72 -0.72
CA PHE A 25 8.12 10.71 0.40
C PHE A 25 8.86 11.03 1.71
N ASP A 26 8.17 11.66 2.64
CA ASP A 26 8.76 12.17 3.89
C ASP A 26 8.02 11.70 5.15
N LYS A 27 6.86 11.08 4.97
CA LYS A 27 6.02 10.59 6.07
C LYS A 27 5.55 9.17 5.80
N VAL A 28 5.58 8.35 6.84
CA VAL A 28 5.05 6.98 6.84
C VAL A 28 3.93 6.89 7.86
N VAL A 29 2.73 6.49 7.42
CA VAL A 29 1.57 6.27 8.28
C VAL A 29 1.27 4.78 8.30
N PHE A 30 1.43 4.16 9.46
CA PHE A 30 1.09 2.75 9.66
C PHE A 30 -0.35 2.62 10.14
N ILE A 31 -1.16 1.90 9.38
CA ILE A 31 -2.53 1.55 9.77
C ILE A 31 -2.46 0.16 10.38
N ILE A 32 -2.63 0.08 11.68
CA ILE A 32 -2.41 -1.14 12.47
C ILE A 32 -3.59 -1.42 13.40
N LYS A 33 -3.60 -2.59 14.01
CA LYS A 33 -4.46 -2.85 15.15
C LYS A 33 -3.80 -2.35 16.44
N PRO A 34 -4.57 -1.95 17.45
CA PRO A 34 -4.00 -1.42 18.71
C PRO A 34 -2.98 -2.36 19.36
N GLU A 35 -3.24 -3.66 19.35
CA GLU A 35 -2.37 -4.69 19.93
C GLU A 35 -1.02 -4.85 19.21
N MET A 36 -0.88 -4.30 18.01
CA MET A 36 0.37 -4.37 17.23
C MET A 36 1.35 -3.24 17.56
N ARG A 37 0.98 -2.29 18.40
CA ARG A 37 1.73 -1.06 18.61
C ARG A 37 3.17 -1.31 19.09
N GLU A 38 3.35 -2.11 20.13
CA GLU A 38 4.69 -2.38 20.69
C GLU A 38 5.58 -3.08 19.66
N MET A 39 5.07 -4.12 19.03
CA MET A 39 5.78 -4.84 17.96
C MET A 39 6.19 -3.89 16.82
N MET A 40 5.33 -2.97 16.42
CA MET A 40 5.65 -2.01 15.36
C MET A 40 6.69 -0.98 15.80
N ASP A 41 6.66 -0.52 17.04
CA ASP A 41 7.71 0.38 17.55
C ASP A 41 9.08 -0.33 17.60
N GLU A 42 9.14 -1.62 17.92
CA GLU A 42 10.36 -2.42 17.85
C GLU A 42 10.87 -2.61 16.42
N LEU A 43 9.98 -2.91 15.49
CA LEU A 43 10.34 -3.21 14.09
C LEU A 43 10.74 -1.97 13.30
N VAL A 44 10.02 -0.87 13.44
CA VAL A 44 10.16 0.29 12.55
C VAL A 44 10.39 1.61 13.30
N GLY A 45 10.51 1.59 14.62
CA GLY A 45 10.74 2.79 15.44
C GLY A 45 12.01 3.56 15.05
N TYR A 46 13.03 2.85 14.56
CA TYR A 46 14.28 3.43 14.07
C TYR A 46 14.10 4.40 12.88
N LEU A 47 12.97 4.32 12.16
CA LEU A 47 12.69 5.24 11.05
C LEU A 47 12.67 6.70 11.48
N LYS A 48 12.29 6.98 12.74
CA LYS A 48 12.28 8.34 13.30
C LYS A 48 13.67 8.98 13.36
N GLU A 49 14.72 8.16 13.35
CA GLU A 49 16.12 8.59 13.34
C GLU A 49 16.67 8.75 11.91
N LYS A 50 15.93 8.29 10.91
CA LYS A 50 16.31 8.39 9.51
C LYS A 50 15.96 9.76 8.93
N LYS A 51 16.65 10.10 7.85
CA LYS A 51 16.41 11.32 7.10
C LYS A 51 15.84 11.02 5.74
N THR A 52 14.94 11.87 5.30
CA THR A 52 14.37 11.87 3.93
C THR A 52 15.45 12.24 2.91
N ALA A 53 15.15 12.08 1.63
CA ALA A 53 16.02 12.53 0.54
C ALA A 53 16.35 14.05 0.62
N LYS A 54 15.52 14.84 1.30
CA LYS A 54 15.71 16.28 1.54
C LYS A 54 16.50 16.60 2.83
N GLY A 55 16.99 15.58 3.54
CA GLY A 55 17.74 15.72 4.79
C GLY A 55 16.89 16.03 6.04
N GLN A 56 15.57 16.05 5.92
CA GLN A 56 14.66 16.25 7.06
C GLN A 56 14.41 14.91 7.79
N PRO A 57 14.07 14.91 9.08
CA PRO A 57 13.66 13.71 9.78
C PRO A 57 12.45 13.06 9.11
N VAL A 58 12.43 11.70 9.05
CA VAL A 58 11.26 10.96 8.58
C VAL A 58 10.14 11.09 9.61
N GLN A 59 8.97 11.47 9.15
CA GLN A 59 7.78 11.51 10.00
C GLN A 59 7.15 10.12 10.06
N VAL A 60 6.83 9.64 11.27
CA VAL A 60 6.19 8.34 11.48
C VAL A 60 4.94 8.54 12.33
N ALA A 61 3.81 8.07 11.83
CA ALA A 61 2.54 8.07 12.54
C ALA A 61 1.96 6.65 12.59
N TYR A 62 1.21 6.36 13.62
CA TYR A 62 0.42 5.13 13.77
C TYR A 62 -1.04 5.51 13.93
N VAL A 63 -1.90 4.87 13.16
CA VAL A 63 -3.35 4.98 13.26
C VAL A 63 -3.94 3.60 13.46
N TYR A 64 -5.06 3.54 14.16
CA TYR A 64 -5.67 2.27 14.51
C TYR A 64 -6.92 2.02 13.67
N GLN A 65 -6.94 0.89 12.98
CA GLN A 65 -8.17 0.39 12.39
C GLN A 65 -8.93 -0.40 13.45
N ASP A 66 -9.96 0.21 14.01
CA ASP A 66 -10.86 -0.43 14.97
C ASP A 66 -12.29 -0.53 14.42
N TYR A 67 -13.17 -1.24 15.15
CA TYR A 67 -14.56 -1.42 14.73
C TYR A 67 -15.45 -0.21 15.02
N THR A 68 -14.98 0.74 15.84
CA THR A 68 -15.77 1.88 16.29
C THR A 68 -15.61 3.09 15.40
N SER A 69 -14.52 3.14 14.60
CA SER A 69 -14.22 4.23 13.66
C SER A 69 -15.03 4.10 12.38
N VAL A 70 -16.34 4.13 12.50
CA VAL A 70 -17.29 4.12 11.37
C VAL A 70 -18.14 5.39 11.39
N PRO A 71 -18.63 5.86 10.22
CA PRO A 71 -19.53 7.00 10.16
C PRO A 71 -20.81 6.76 10.99
N ASP A 72 -21.34 7.82 11.61
CA ASP A 72 -22.50 7.75 12.51
C ASP A 72 -23.77 7.13 11.89
N PHE A 73 -23.90 7.22 10.57
CA PHE A 73 -25.02 6.63 9.83
C PHE A 73 -24.89 5.10 9.63
N TYR A 74 -23.71 4.52 9.90
CA TYR A 74 -23.47 3.10 9.67
C TYR A 74 -23.65 2.29 10.95
N HIS A 75 -24.53 1.32 10.91
CA HIS A 75 -24.74 0.37 11.99
C HIS A 75 -23.95 -0.92 11.72
N ILE A 76 -23.06 -1.24 12.65
CA ILE A 76 -22.26 -2.48 12.56
C ILE A 76 -23.20 -3.68 12.75
N PRO A 77 -23.24 -4.63 11.80
CA PRO A 77 -24.05 -5.83 11.94
C PRO A 77 -23.71 -6.62 13.20
N GLU A 78 -24.74 -7.09 13.91
CA GLU A 78 -24.56 -7.93 15.09
C GLU A 78 -23.71 -9.17 14.75
N GLY A 79 -22.77 -9.52 15.63
CA GLY A 79 -21.88 -10.68 15.45
C GLY A 79 -20.76 -10.50 14.44
N ARG A 80 -20.55 -9.30 13.87
CA ARG A 80 -19.42 -9.06 12.99
C ARG A 80 -18.10 -9.15 13.76
N THR A 81 -17.23 -10.08 13.35
CA THR A 81 -15.90 -10.29 13.96
C THR A 81 -14.74 -9.90 13.03
N LYS A 82 -15.02 -9.76 11.73
CA LYS A 82 -13.98 -9.42 10.75
C LYS A 82 -13.80 -7.90 10.64
N PRO A 83 -12.54 -7.41 10.50
CA PRO A 83 -12.28 -6.01 10.22
C PRO A 83 -13.01 -5.54 8.95
N PHE A 84 -13.24 -4.25 8.86
CA PHE A 84 -13.67 -3.62 7.62
C PHE A 84 -12.51 -3.63 6.60
N GLY A 85 -12.85 -3.38 5.33
CA GLY A 85 -11.88 -3.43 4.23
C GLY A 85 -10.95 -2.22 4.16
N THR A 86 -10.20 -2.13 3.05
CA THR A 86 -9.16 -1.13 2.80
C THR A 86 -9.68 0.32 2.87
N VAL A 87 -10.89 0.57 2.38
CA VAL A 87 -11.48 1.93 2.44
C VAL A 87 -11.64 2.38 3.90
N HIS A 88 -12.12 1.50 4.78
CA HIS A 88 -12.23 1.84 6.20
C HIS A 88 -10.86 2.09 6.84
N ALA A 89 -9.86 1.28 6.50
CA ALA A 89 -8.49 1.50 6.95
C ALA A 89 -7.99 2.91 6.57
N LEU A 90 -8.25 3.34 5.33
CA LEU A 90 -7.90 4.69 4.88
C LEU A 90 -8.64 5.79 5.63
N LEU A 91 -9.93 5.61 5.91
CA LEU A 91 -10.70 6.57 6.71
C LEU A 91 -10.11 6.74 8.12
N CYS A 92 -9.61 5.66 8.72
CA CYS A 92 -8.92 5.74 10.02
C CYS A 92 -7.62 6.57 9.95
N ALA A 93 -7.02 6.72 8.77
CA ALA A 93 -5.79 7.48 8.57
C ALA A 93 -6.03 8.96 8.20
N GLU A 94 -7.27 9.40 8.01
CA GLU A 94 -7.61 10.74 7.53
C GLU A 94 -6.92 11.85 8.34
N SER A 95 -6.97 11.78 9.67
CA SER A 95 -6.37 12.78 10.55
C SER A 95 -4.84 12.80 10.55
N ALA A 96 -4.21 11.75 10.03
CA ALA A 96 -2.76 11.62 9.96
C ALA A 96 -2.19 12.02 8.58
N VAL A 97 -3.04 12.35 7.61
CA VAL A 97 -2.66 12.70 6.23
C VAL A 97 -3.07 14.13 5.94
N ASP A 98 -2.11 14.96 5.56
CA ASP A 98 -2.26 16.40 5.34
C ASP A 98 -1.85 16.85 3.92
N GLY A 99 -1.73 15.92 2.98
CA GLY A 99 -1.34 16.19 1.60
C GLY A 99 -1.54 14.97 0.68
N PRO A 100 -0.98 15.01 -0.55
CA PRO A 100 -1.02 13.86 -1.45
C PRO A 100 -0.35 12.64 -0.81
N PHE A 101 -0.96 11.49 -0.94
CA PHE A 101 -0.45 10.25 -0.33
C PHE A 101 -0.54 9.06 -1.29
N CYS A 102 0.28 8.06 -1.05
CA CYS A 102 0.25 6.77 -1.71
C CYS A 102 -0.15 5.68 -0.71
N VAL A 103 -0.95 4.73 -1.16
CA VAL A 103 -1.37 3.57 -0.37
C VAL A 103 -0.64 2.34 -0.88
N ILE A 104 -0.04 1.59 0.02
CA ILE A 104 0.63 0.31 -0.27
C ILE A 104 0.22 -0.74 0.76
N ASN A 105 0.25 -2.00 0.38
CA ASN A 105 0.15 -3.12 1.30
C ASN A 105 1.52 -3.42 1.92
N ALA A 106 1.54 -3.78 3.19
CA ALA A 106 2.78 -4.10 3.90
C ALA A 106 3.43 -5.42 3.46
N ASP A 107 2.69 -6.26 2.76
CA ASP A 107 3.08 -7.59 2.30
C ASP A 107 3.32 -7.69 0.78
N ASP A 108 3.30 -6.56 0.10
CA ASP A 108 3.60 -6.47 -1.33
C ASP A 108 4.91 -5.70 -1.58
N TYR A 109 5.66 -6.14 -2.58
CA TYR A 109 6.81 -5.41 -3.09
C TYR A 109 6.52 -4.82 -4.48
N TYR A 110 6.58 -3.51 -4.58
CA TYR A 110 6.16 -2.76 -5.78
C TYR A 110 7.30 -2.45 -6.76
N GLY A 111 8.55 -2.51 -6.29
CA GLY A 111 9.74 -2.16 -7.06
C GLY A 111 10.09 -0.67 -7.04
N VAL A 112 11.36 -0.37 -7.18
CA VAL A 112 11.93 0.99 -7.07
C VAL A 112 11.26 1.98 -8.03
N ASP A 113 11.07 1.57 -9.28
CA ASP A 113 10.50 2.44 -10.31
C ASP A 113 9.04 2.81 -10.05
N ALA A 114 8.28 1.95 -9.37
CA ALA A 114 6.91 2.24 -9.01
C ALA A 114 6.82 3.43 -8.04
N TYR A 115 7.68 3.47 -7.02
CA TYR A 115 7.71 4.57 -6.06
C TYR A 115 8.11 5.89 -6.69
N ARG A 116 9.08 5.88 -7.59
CA ARG A 116 9.48 7.07 -8.34
C ARG A 116 8.34 7.56 -9.22
N THR A 117 7.74 6.67 -10.01
CA THR A 117 6.65 7.00 -10.92
C THR A 117 5.44 7.58 -10.18
N ILE A 118 5.01 6.92 -9.09
CA ILE A 118 3.83 7.39 -8.34
C ILE A 118 4.12 8.73 -7.66
N TYR A 119 5.31 8.95 -7.11
CA TYR A 119 5.71 10.22 -6.50
C TYR A 119 5.70 11.36 -7.52
N GLU A 120 6.33 11.17 -8.69
CA GLU A 120 6.37 12.16 -9.77
C GLU A 120 4.98 12.55 -10.27
N GLU A 121 4.04 11.62 -10.30
CA GLU A 121 2.66 11.90 -10.67
C GLU A 121 1.88 12.58 -9.54
N LEU A 122 2.04 12.15 -8.29
CA LEU A 122 1.37 12.75 -7.14
C LEU A 122 1.68 14.23 -6.98
N VAL A 123 2.95 14.64 -7.21
CA VAL A 123 3.34 16.06 -7.10
C VAL A 123 2.78 16.95 -8.21
N LYS A 124 2.26 16.35 -9.29
CA LYS A 124 1.62 17.06 -10.41
C LYS A 124 0.10 17.12 -10.27
N LEU A 125 -0.49 16.27 -9.42
CA LEU A 125 -1.94 16.22 -9.27
C LEU A 125 -2.46 17.50 -8.59
N PRO A 126 -3.67 17.98 -8.98
CA PRO A 126 -4.34 19.03 -8.25
C PRO A 126 -4.70 18.55 -6.84
N ALA A 127 -4.89 19.49 -5.93
CA ALA A 127 -5.09 19.23 -4.50
C ALA A 127 -6.28 18.33 -4.17
N GLU A 128 -7.28 18.23 -5.05
CA GLU A 128 -8.52 17.50 -4.76
C GLU A 128 -9.05 16.71 -5.95
N GLY A 129 -9.74 15.62 -5.67
CA GLY A 129 -10.60 14.88 -6.60
C GLY A 129 -9.88 14.11 -7.70
N LYS A 130 -8.58 13.90 -7.57
CA LYS A 130 -7.77 13.14 -8.53
C LYS A 130 -6.99 12.04 -7.84
N GLY A 131 -6.88 10.91 -8.53
CA GLY A 131 -6.05 9.78 -8.12
C GLY A 131 -5.20 9.31 -9.29
N THR A 132 -4.09 8.66 -8.97
CA THR A 132 -3.23 7.98 -9.93
C THR A 132 -2.84 6.62 -9.37
N MET A 133 -2.42 5.72 -10.24
CA MET A 133 -1.96 4.39 -9.85
C MET A 133 -0.88 3.89 -10.79
N VAL A 134 0.00 3.04 -10.30
CA VAL A 134 0.96 2.32 -11.12
C VAL A 134 0.33 1.02 -11.58
N GLY A 135 0.22 0.84 -12.90
CA GLY A 135 -0.21 -0.41 -13.51
C GLY A 135 0.98 -1.30 -13.85
N TYR A 136 0.84 -2.60 -13.62
CA TYR A 136 1.83 -3.62 -13.96
C TYR A 136 1.35 -4.46 -15.13
N LEU A 137 2.27 -4.93 -15.95
CA LEU A 137 1.94 -5.93 -16.97
C LEU A 137 1.45 -7.21 -16.27
N LEU A 138 0.25 -7.67 -16.61
CA LEU A 138 -0.42 -8.78 -15.92
C LEU A 138 0.48 -10.03 -15.83
N LYS A 139 1.18 -10.36 -16.91
CA LYS A 139 2.12 -11.50 -16.93
C LYS A 139 3.25 -11.42 -15.89
N ASN A 140 3.64 -10.20 -15.51
CA ASN A 140 4.71 -9.99 -14.52
C ASN A 140 4.19 -10.10 -13.08
N THR A 141 2.87 -10.20 -12.89
CA THR A 141 2.22 -10.32 -11.58
C THR A 141 1.58 -11.69 -11.37
N ALA A 142 1.65 -12.57 -12.36
CA ALA A 142 1.13 -13.93 -12.31
C ALA A 142 2.23 -14.93 -11.92
N SER A 143 1.83 -16.14 -11.52
CA SER A 143 2.74 -17.18 -11.04
C SER A 143 2.67 -18.42 -11.93
N LEU A 144 3.82 -19.08 -12.13
CA LEU A 144 3.91 -20.43 -12.72
C LEU A 144 3.47 -21.52 -11.74
N HIS A 145 3.40 -21.21 -10.44
CA HIS A 145 3.18 -22.18 -9.37
C HIS A 145 1.77 -22.15 -8.78
N GLY A 146 0.83 -21.55 -9.49
CA GLY A 146 -0.57 -21.49 -9.06
C GLY A 146 -1.30 -20.26 -9.57
N THR A 147 -2.60 -20.21 -9.31
CA THR A 147 -3.45 -19.09 -9.71
C THR A 147 -3.35 -17.93 -8.73
N VAL A 148 -3.53 -16.72 -9.23
CA VAL A 148 -3.58 -15.48 -8.44
C VAL A 148 -4.81 -14.65 -8.80
N SER A 149 -5.33 -13.86 -7.86
CA SER A 149 -6.38 -12.88 -8.15
C SER A 149 -5.76 -11.54 -8.51
N ARG A 150 -6.24 -10.91 -9.58
CA ARG A 150 -5.74 -9.61 -10.04
C ARG A 150 -6.86 -8.71 -10.54
N GLY A 151 -6.76 -7.42 -10.24
CA GLY A 151 -7.57 -6.40 -10.89
C GLY A 151 -7.01 -6.08 -12.28
N VAL A 152 -7.68 -6.55 -13.32
CA VAL A 152 -7.28 -6.28 -14.72
C VAL A 152 -7.81 -4.91 -15.12
N CYS A 153 -6.89 -3.97 -15.37
CA CYS A 153 -7.21 -2.60 -15.71
C CYS A 153 -7.31 -2.41 -17.22
N LYS A 154 -8.36 -1.72 -17.66
CA LYS A 154 -8.44 -1.16 -19.01
C LYS A 154 -8.13 0.33 -18.95
N VAL A 155 -7.26 0.78 -19.85
CA VAL A 155 -6.81 2.17 -19.90
C VAL A 155 -7.26 2.79 -21.22
N LYS A 156 -7.83 3.98 -21.14
CA LYS A 156 -8.22 4.79 -22.30
C LYS A 156 -7.68 6.20 -22.13
N ASP A 157 -6.97 6.70 -23.13
CA ASP A 157 -6.39 8.05 -23.13
C ASP A 157 -5.53 8.36 -21.87
N GLY A 158 -4.75 7.36 -21.42
CA GLY A 158 -3.91 7.47 -20.22
C GLY A 158 -4.67 7.47 -18.89
N LYS A 159 -5.98 7.21 -18.91
CA LYS A 159 -6.83 7.14 -17.71
C LYS A 159 -7.38 5.75 -17.52
N LEU A 160 -7.56 5.37 -16.25
CA LEU A 160 -8.27 4.15 -15.92
C LEU A 160 -9.72 4.25 -16.39
N ASP A 161 -10.11 3.33 -17.27
CA ASP A 161 -11.47 3.21 -17.78
C ASP A 161 -12.28 2.22 -16.93
N THR A 162 -11.78 0.99 -16.78
CA THR A 162 -12.41 -0.04 -15.94
C THR A 162 -11.38 -0.90 -15.22
N ILE A 163 -11.79 -1.48 -14.09
CA ILE A 163 -11.08 -2.57 -13.41
C ILE A 163 -12.04 -3.76 -13.34
N GLN A 164 -11.58 -4.91 -13.77
CA GLN A 164 -12.30 -6.18 -13.62
C GLN A 164 -11.46 -7.14 -12.80
N GLU A 165 -12.03 -7.69 -11.73
CA GLU A 165 -11.34 -8.70 -10.94
C GLU A 165 -11.35 -10.03 -11.67
N ALA A 166 -10.15 -10.58 -11.92
CA ALA A 166 -9.91 -11.92 -12.41
C ALA A 166 -9.41 -12.79 -11.25
N LEU A 167 -10.16 -13.84 -10.91
CA LEU A 167 -9.95 -14.60 -9.65
C LEU A 167 -8.94 -15.73 -9.77
N LYS A 168 -8.64 -16.20 -10.98
CA LYS A 168 -7.83 -17.40 -11.22
C LYS A 168 -6.81 -17.22 -12.33
N VAL A 169 -6.16 -16.06 -12.37
CA VAL A 169 -5.11 -15.80 -13.38
C VAL A 169 -3.98 -16.81 -13.22
N GLN A 170 -3.74 -17.59 -14.25
CA GLN A 170 -2.67 -18.60 -14.34
C GLN A 170 -1.70 -18.22 -15.44
N LEU A 171 -0.40 -18.22 -15.11
CA LEU A 171 0.68 -18.12 -16.10
C LEU A 171 1.18 -19.52 -16.46
N TYR A 172 1.35 -19.77 -17.75
CA TYR A 172 1.88 -21.02 -18.27
C TYR A 172 3.33 -20.84 -18.78
N PRO A 173 4.11 -21.95 -18.88
CA PRO A 173 5.53 -21.87 -19.28
C PRO A 173 5.77 -21.28 -20.68
N ASP A 174 4.81 -21.35 -21.58
CA ASP A 174 4.83 -20.71 -22.89
C ASP A 174 4.49 -19.23 -22.89
N GLY A 175 4.16 -18.68 -21.69
CA GLY A 175 3.89 -17.26 -21.47
C GLY A 175 2.44 -16.83 -21.70
N HIS A 176 1.53 -17.76 -22.04
CA HIS A 176 0.11 -17.40 -22.10
C HIS A 176 -0.52 -17.31 -20.69
N LEU A 177 -1.61 -16.54 -20.60
CA LEU A 177 -2.41 -16.34 -19.39
C LEU A 177 -3.82 -16.84 -19.62
N THR A 178 -4.41 -17.42 -18.58
CA THR A 178 -5.87 -17.69 -18.49
C THR A 178 -6.44 -17.10 -17.22
N ASP A 179 -7.74 -16.84 -17.15
CA ASP A 179 -8.52 -16.45 -15.97
C ASP A 179 -9.74 -17.39 -15.82
#